data_6b3175e263637bf7e601c2e62c6031a8
#
_entry.id   6b3175e263637bf7e601c2e62c6031a8
#
_cell.length_a   1.000
_cell.length_b   1.000
_cell.length_c   1.000
_cell.angle_alpha   90.00
_cell.angle_beta   90.00
_cell.angle_gamma   90.00
#
_symmetry.space_group_name_H-M   'P 1'
#
loop_
_entity.id
_entity.type
_entity.pdbx_description
1 polymer ?
#
loop_
_entity_poly.entity_id
_entity_poly.type
_entity_poly.pdbx_seq_one_letter_code
_entity_poly.pdbx_strand_id
1 'polypeptide(L)'
;MRTTIFSLFLLAGLIFAGCVNKHPKIGLLVHSFETPRWQNDQKYFVDAVKQLGGVTIVKVADNNANTQLEQARELINEGVQVLVIIPVNQSTSANIVEMAHINDIPVIAYDRLINNCRLDYYVSTDNIRVGEVQAEFISKIRPRGNYALIGGPPYDNNSRMLYVGQMNILQPFVERGEIKVAYRQFAKSWTADEGYRLAKTSLDSTSNKVDAIICGNDAMAMGAIKALKEKGLEGKVAIAGQDADLPNIQQIMKGNQSVTVLKRIKTMASTAAELAIHLAKKEPVSPYLSTISNGDRLVPSYLVDAVAVNEGNIEMTVAAEGN
;
A
#
# COMPACT_ATOMS: atom_id res chain seq x y z
N MET A 1 4.49 32.16 82.96
CA MET A 1 5.17 31.82 81.67
C MET A 1 4.79 30.43 81.27
N ARG A 2 3.87 30.26 80.35
CA ARG A 2 3.54 28.96 79.67
C ARG A 2 3.30 29.27 78.20
N THR A 3 4.20 28.87 77.40
CA THR A 3 4.20 28.98 75.94
C THR A 3 3.33 27.88 75.35
N THR A 4 2.24 28.19 74.68
CA THR A 4 1.40 27.28 73.98
C THR A 4 1.86 27.21 72.51
N ILE A 5 2.36 26.03 72.11
CA ILE A 5 2.78 25.74 70.72
C ILE A 5 1.51 25.37 69.95
N PHE A 6 1.20 26.17 68.92
CA PHE A 6 0.15 25.89 67.95
C PHE A 6 0.73 25.05 66.83
N SER A 7 0.39 23.77 66.77
CA SER A 7 0.78 22.88 65.67
C SER A 7 -0.21 23.10 64.51
N LEU A 8 0.30 23.67 63.45
CA LEU A 8 -0.38 23.86 62.18
C LEU A 8 -0.23 22.57 61.35
N PHE A 9 -1.32 21.76 61.32
CA PHE A 9 -1.41 20.62 60.40
C PHE A 9 -1.65 21.12 58.95
N LEU A 10 -0.62 21.08 58.14
CA LEU A 10 -0.75 21.32 56.68
C LEU A 10 -1.30 20.06 56.03
N LEU A 11 -2.58 20.08 55.71
CA LEU A 11 -3.24 19.02 54.96
C LEU A 11 -2.83 19.12 53.47
N ALA A 12 -1.80 18.38 53.07
CA ALA A 12 -1.41 18.26 51.67
C ALA A 12 -2.47 17.38 50.97
N GLY A 13 -3.41 18.04 50.30
CA GLY A 13 -4.36 17.36 49.42
C GLY A 13 -3.60 16.78 48.21
N LEU A 14 -3.36 15.49 48.22
CA LEU A 14 -2.99 14.71 47.05
C LEU A 14 -4.16 14.76 46.05
N ILE A 15 -4.07 15.68 45.10
CA ILE A 15 -4.90 15.64 43.91
C ILE A 15 -4.40 14.43 43.11
N PHE A 16 -5.03 13.28 43.31
CA PHE A 16 -4.99 12.19 42.35
C PHE A 16 -5.70 12.70 41.11
N ALA A 17 -4.95 13.32 40.17
CA ALA A 17 -5.37 13.46 38.82
C ALA A 17 -5.57 12.04 38.29
N GLY A 18 -6.79 11.53 38.39
CA GLY A 18 -7.17 10.27 37.78
C GLY A 18 -6.81 10.38 36.30
N CYS A 19 -5.81 9.64 35.87
CA CYS A 19 -5.58 9.35 34.46
C CYS A 19 -6.88 8.69 33.96
N VAL A 20 -7.74 9.51 33.38
CA VAL A 20 -8.80 8.95 32.52
C VAL A 20 -8.03 8.26 31.42
N ASN A 21 -8.06 6.93 31.44
CA ASN A 21 -7.48 6.10 30.38
C ASN A 21 -8.26 6.42 29.09
N LYS A 22 -7.92 7.54 28.47
CA LYS A 22 -8.48 7.87 27.17
C LYS A 22 -7.86 6.90 26.18
N HIS A 23 -8.70 6.04 25.58
CA HIS A 23 -8.28 5.20 24.48
C HIS A 23 -7.59 6.05 23.41
N PRO A 24 -6.39 5.69 22.93
CA PRO A 24 -5.74 6.39 21.85
C PRO A 24 -6.67 6.54 20.65
N LYS A 25 -6.81 7.75 20.13
CA LYS A 25 -7.61 8.02 18.93
C LYS A 25 -6.71 8.11 17.72
N ILE A 26 -6.95 7.24 16.76
CA ILE A 26 -6.17 7.17 15.50
C ILE A 26 -7.08 7.57 14.34
N GLY A 27 -6.65 8.54 13.55
CA GLY A 27 -7.33 8.91 12.30
C GLY A 27 -6.83 8.03 11.15
N LEU A 28 -7.74 7.39 10.41
CA LEU A 28 -7.43 6.66 9.19
C LEU A 28 -8.07 7.36 7.99
N LEU A 29 -7.23 7.87 7.09
CA LEU A 29 -7.64 8.48 5.83
C LEU A 29 -7.47 7.48 4.68
N VAL A 30 -8.57 6.98 4.15
CA VAL A 30 -8.59 6.05 3.02
C VAL A 30 -8.84 6.83 1.73
N HIS A 31 -8.05 6.56 0.68
CA HIS A 31 -8.21 7.25 -0.60
C HIS A 31 -9.54 6.88 -1.30
N SER A 32 -9.91 5.59 -1.36
CA SER A 32 -11.20 5.10 -1.89
C SER A 32 -11.39 3.61 -1.62
N PHE A 33 -12.60 3.11 -1.93
CA PHE A 33 -12.93 1.67 -1.94
C PHE A 33 -13.19 1.14 -3.36
N GLU A 34 -12.65 1.79 -4.38
CA GLU A 34 -12.78 1.36 -5.78
C GLU A 34 -12.25 -0.08 -5.98
N THR A 35 -11.22 -0.47 -5.25
CA THR A 35 -10.70 -1.84 -5.23
C THR A 35 -11.10 -2.51 -3.90
N PRO A 36 -11.67 -3.73 -3.89
CA PRO A 36 -12.13 -4.43 -2.69
C PRO A 36 -11.06 -4.61 -1.60
N ARG A 37 -9.79 -4.73 -1.99
CA ARG A 37 -8.66 -4.82 -1.09
C ARG A 37 -8.70 -3.76 0.03
N TRP A 38 -9.01 -2.50 -0.30
CA TRP A 38 -8.98 -1.39 0.66
C TRP A 38 -9.99 -1.51 1.80
N GLN A 39 -11.09 -2.23 1.58
CA GLN A 39 -12.04 -2.56 2.65
C GLN A 39 -11.41 -3.55 3.64
N ASN A 40 -10.63 -4.52 3.14
CA ASN A 40 -9.90 -5.47 3.99
C ASN A 40 -8.78 -4.77 4.77
N ASP A 41 -7.98 -3.91 4.12
CA ASP A 41 -6.94 -3.11 4.79
C ASP A 41 -7.54 -2.29 5.93
N GLN A 42 -8.64 -1.55 5.67
CA GLN A 42 -9.36 -0.81 6.72
C GLN A 42 -9.80 -1.72 7.86
N LYS A 43 -10.46 -2.84 7.53
CA LYS A 43 -10.97 -3.77 8.53
C LYS A 43 -9.85 -4.29 9.44
N TYR A 44 -8.75 -4.78 8.85
CA TYR A 44 -7.62 -5.30 9.61
C TYR A 44 -6.96 -4.22 10.47
N PHE A 45 -6.83 -3.00 9.97
CA PHE A 45 -6.29 -1.88 10.73
C PHE A 45 -7.18 -1.52 11.92
N VAL A 46 -8.49 -1.36 11.71
CA VAL A 46 -9.46 -1.02 12.77
C VAL A 46 -9.51 -2.10 13.83
N ASP A 47 -9.54 -3.37 13.43
CA ASP A 47 -9.54 -4.50 14.35
C ASP A 47 -8.27 -4.55 15.20
N ALA A 48 -7.10 -4.31 14.58
CA ALA A 48 -5.82 -4.28 15.29
C ALA A 48 -5.72 -3.11 16.27
N VAL A 49 -6.11 -1.89 15.88
CA VAL A 49 -6.15 -0.73 16.78
C VAL A 49 -7.08 -1.01 17.98
N LYS A 50 -8.24 -1.61 17.75
CA LYS A 50 -9.19 -2.00 18.81
C LYS A 50 -8.60 -3.02 19.76
N GLN A 51 -7.91 -4.05 19.26
CA GLN A 51 -7.24 -5.07 20.08
C GLN A 51 -6.14 -4.45 20.97
N LEU A 52 -5.48 -3.40 20.50
CA LEU A 52 -4.45 -2.65 21.24
C LEU A 52 -5.04 -1.57 22.18
N GLY A 53 -6.37 -1.53 22.30
CA GLY A 53 -7.07 -0.62 23.21
C GLY A 53 -7.28 0.79 22.66
N GLY A 54 -7.10 1.01 21.36
CA GLY A 54 -7.35 2.29 20.69
C GLY A 54 -8.73 2.36 20.03
N VAL A 55 -9.01 3.53 19.46
CA VAL A 55 -10.21 3.82 18.67
C VAL A 55 -9.77 4.42 17.34
N THR A 56 -10.32 3.92 16.24
CA THR A 56 -10.07 4.45 14.90
C THR A 56 -11.25 5.30 14.42
N ILE A 57 -10.97 6.49 13.91
CA ILE A 57 -11.94 7.31 13.16
C ILE A 57 -11.54 7.25 11.69
N VAL A 58 -12.44 6.71 10.87
CA VAL A 58 -12.17 6.46 9.44
C VAL A 58 -12.87 7.50 8.59
N LYS A 59 -12.16 8.05 7.60
CA LYS A 59 -12.70 8.91 6.55
C LYS A 59 -12.28 8.37 5.19
N VAL A 60 -13.14 8.48 4.20
CA VAL A 60 -12.90 7.97 2.83
C VAL A 60 -13.06 9.12 1.84
N ALA A 61 -12.04 9.34 1.02
CA ALA A 61 -11.95 10.53 0.16
C ALA A 61 -12.47 10.33 -1.26
N ASP A 62 -12.87 9.11 -1.65
CA ASP A 62 -13.40 8.75 -2.97
C ASP A 62 -12.54 9.29 -4.13
N ASN A 63 -11.21 9.09 -4.02
CA ASN A 63 -10.19 9.55 -4.96
C ASN A 63 -10.13 11.08 -5.15
N ASN A 64 -10.68 11.88 -4.22
CA ASN A 64 -10.62 13.33 -4.25
C ASN A 64 -9.62 13.88 -3.23
N ALA A 65 -8.53 14.47 -3.71
CA ALA A 65 -7.46 14.98 -2.86
C ALA A 65 -7.89 16.16 -1.98
N ASN A 66 -8.81 17.02 -2.46
CA ASN A 66 -9.35 18.12 -1.66
C ASN A 66 -10.23 17.60 -0.53
N THR A 67 -11.09 16.62 -0.83
CA THR A 67 -11.89 15.92 0.19
C THR A 67 -10.97 15.28 1.25
N GLN A 68 -9.86 14.64 0.84
CA GLN A 68 -8.91 14.05 1.79
C GLN A 68 -8.28 15.10 2.71
N LEU A 69 -7.94 16.27 2.17
CA LEU A 69 -7.38 17.38 2.96
C LEU A 69 -8.40 17.91 4.00
N GLU A 70 -9.67 18.11 3.61
CA GLU A 70 -10.72 18.55 4.53
C GLU A 70 -10.99 17.49 5.62
N GLN A 71 -11.05 16.22 5.24
CA GLN A 71 -11.20 15.10 6.17
C GLN A 71 -10.03 15.01 7.17
N ALA A 72 -8.81 15.33 6.74
CA ALA A 72 -7.67 15.42 7.66
C ALA A 72 -7.86 16.53 8.69
N ARG A 73 -8.37 17.70 8.26
CA ARG A 73 -8.69 18.82 9.17
C ARG A 73 -9.78 18.43 10.18
N GLU A 74 -10.81 17.74 9.72
CA GLU A 74 -11.85 17.22 10.60
C GLU A 74 -11.28 16.28 11.67
N LEU A 75 -10.45 15.30 11.27
CA LEU A 75 -9.83 14.35 12.20
C LEU A 75 -8.94 15.06 13.24
N ILE A 76 -8.17 16.06 12.83
CA ILE A 76 -7.35 16.89 13.73
C ILE A 76 -8.26 17.59 14.76
N ASN A 77 -9.37 18.20 14.32
CA ASN A 77 -10.35 18.87 15.19
C ASN A 77 -11.07 17.87 16.12
N GLU A 78 -11.25 16.62 15.70
CA GLU A 78 -11.81 15.54 16.54
C GLU A 78 -10.80 15.03 17.58
N GLY A 79 -9.56 15.53 17.56
CA GLY A 79 -8.52 15.26 18.54
C GLY A 79 -7.87 13.88 18.37
N VAL A 80 -7.64 13.45 17.13
CA VAL A 80 -6.79 12.28 16.87
C VAL A 80 -5.35 12.57 17.27
N GLN A 81 -4.64 11.54 17.71
CA GLN A 81 -3.27 11.64 18.20
C GLN A 81 -2.25 11.20 17.13
N VAL A 82 -2.69 10.48 16.11
CA VAL A 82 -1.90 10.03 14.96
C VAL A 82 -2.79 10.03 13.73
N LEU A 83 -2.26 10.42 12.59
CA LEU A 83 -2.88 10.22 11.28
C LEU A 83 -2.20 9.09 10.53
N VAL A 84 -2.99 8.13 10.07
CA VAL A 84 -2.56 7.08 9.12
C VAL A 84 -3.24 7.38 7.78
N ILE A 85 -2.44 7.52 6.73
CA ILE A 85 -2.93 8.05 5.45
C ILE A 85 -2.61 7.08 4.32
N ILE A 86 -3.63 6.65 3.59
CA ILE A 86 -3.49 6.10 2.24
C ILE A 86 -3.69 7.28 1.29
N PRO A 87 -2.64 7.89 0.74
CA PRO A 87 -2.79 9.14 0.01
C PRO A 87 -3.54 8.95 -1.32
N VAL A 88 -4.42 9.89 -1.65
CA VAL A 88 -5.02 9.99 -2.99
C VAL A 88 -3.94 10.34 -4.01
N ASN A 89 -3.04 11.25 -3.65
CA ASN A 89 -1.94 11.70 -4.50
C ASN A 89 -0.67 11.91 -3.66
N GLN A 90 0.43 11.33 -4.12
CA GLN A 90 1.73 11.33 -3.43
C GLN A 90 2.31 12.72 -3.12
N SER A 91 1.94 13.74 -3.89
CA SER A 91 2.50 15.08 -3.75
C SER A 91 1.56 16.02 -2.98
N THR A 92 0.26 16.02 -3.29
CA THR A 92 -0.70 16.92 -2.63
C THR A 92 -0.96 16.55 -1.18
N SER A 93 -0.79 15.26 -0.82
CA SER A 93 -0.92 14.81 0.56
C SER A 93 0.20 15.33 1.49
N ALA A 94 1.28 15.92 0.95
CA ALA A 94 2.29 16.62 1.75
C ALA A 94 1.68 17.77 2.59
N ASN A 95 0.65 18.45 2.07
CA ASN A 95 -0.06 19.50 2.82
C ASN A 95 -0.78 18.96 4.07
N ILE A 96 -1.22 17.69 4.01
CA ILE A 96 -1.83 17.02 5.19
C ILE A 96 -0.76 16.76 6.25
N VAL A 97 0.44 16.35 5.84
CA VAL A 97 1.56 16.12 6.76
C VAL A 97 1.95 17.43 7.46
N GLU A 98 2.09 18.51 6.72
CA GLU A 98 2.40 19.83 7.27
C GLU A 98 1.32 20.29 8.27
N MET A 99 0.04 20.19 7.89
CA MET A 99 -1.08 20.55 8.77
C MET A 99 -1.11 19.69 10.06
N ALA A 100 -0.82 18.40 9.97
CA ALA A 100 -0.76 17.52 11.14
C ALA A 100 0.39 17.93 12.08
N HIS A 101 1.56 18.26 11.53
CA HIS A 101 2.73 18.66 12.32
C HIS A 101 2.51 20.02 13.03
N ILE A 102 1.80 20.96 12.44
CA ILE A 102 1.41 22.22 13.12
C ILE A 102 0.61 21.92 14.39
N ASN A 103 -0.07 20.77 14.45
CA ASN A 103 -0.86 20.33 15.59
C ASN A 103 -0.17 19.23 16.42
N ASP A 104 1.15 19.04 16.28
CA ASP A 104 1.94 18.01 16.97
C ASP A 104 1.44 16.57 16.75
N ILE A 105 0.82 16.29 15.60
CA ILE A 105 0.27 14.97 15.25
C ILE A 105 1.23 14.27 14.26
N PRO A 106 1.84 13.14 14.64
CA PRO A 106 2.66 12.34 13.73
C PRO A 106 1.82 11.68 12.64
N VAL A 107 2.45 11.46 11.47
CA VAL A 107 1.83 10.92 10.28
C VAL A 107 2.53 9.65 9.82
N ILE A 108 1.74 8.61 9.59
CA ILE A 108 2.15 7.35 8.97
C ILE A 108 1.56 7.30 7.57
N ALA A 109 2.39 7.24 6.53
CA ALA A 109 1.93 6.86 5.20
C ALA A 109 1.74 5.34 5.15
N TYR A 110 0.58 4.88 4.68
CA TYR A 110 0.23 3.49 4.60
C TYR A 110 0.09 3.06 3.13
N ASP A 111 0.77 2.00 2.74
CA ASP A 111 0.87 1.44 1.39
C ASP A 111 1.48 2.40 0.36
N ARG A 112 0.99 3.63 0.24
CA ARG A 112 1.45 4.65 -0.71
C ARG A 112 2.30 5.69 -0.02
N LEU A 113 3.49 5.96 -0.56
CA LEU A 113 4.42 6.95 -0.01
C LEU A 113 3.94 8.38 -0.29
N ILE A 114 4.09 9.28 0.70
CA ILE A 114 3.89 10.72 0.51
C ILE A 114 5.25 11.37 0.24
N ASN A 115 5.37 12.06 -0.89
CA ASN A 115 6.61 12.65 -1.35
C ASN A 115 6.79 14.11 -0.89
N ASN A 116 8.06 14.54 -0.88
CA ASN A 116 8.48 15.94 -0.70
C ASN A 116 7.93 16.57 0.61
N CYS A 117 7.94 15.83 1.71
CA CYS A 117 7.53 16.31 3.02
C CYS A 117 8.29 15.61 4.14
N ARG A 118 8.21 16.15 5.35
CA ARG A 118 8.81 15.60 6.56
C ARG A 118 7.99 14.44 7.14
N LEU A 119 7.68 13.43 6.30
CA LEU A 119 6.92 12.26 6.73
C LEU A 119 7.62 11.55 7.88
N ASP A 120 6.87 11.13 8.92
CA ASP A 120 7.44 10.49 10.10
C ASP A 120 7.73 9.01 9.84
N TYR A 121 6.76 8.26 9.31
CA TYR A 121 6.88 6.83 9.05
C TYR A 121 6.17 6.39 7.78
N TYR A 122 6.66 5.29 7.22
CA TYR A 122 6.05 4.62 6.08
C TYR A 122 5.89 3.13 6.38
N VAL A 123 4.69 2.60 6.16
CA VAL A 123 4.38 1.17 6.30
C VAL A 123 3.81 0.67 4.98
N SER A 124 4.49 -0.27 4.34
CA SER A 124 4.10 -0.77 3.01
C SER A 124 4.65 -2.18 2.77
N THR A 125 4.31 -2.74 1.61
CA THR A 125 5.07 -3.83 1.00
C THR A 125 6.26 -3.22 0.24
N ASP A 126 7.36 -3.96 0.13
CA ASP A 126 8.47 -3.56 -0.74
C ASP A 126 8.03 -3.61 -2.22
N ASN A 127 7.58 -2.49 -2.75
CA ASN A 127 7.05 -2.40 -4.11
C ASN A 127 8.12 -2.58 -5.20
N ILE A 128 9.42 -2.34 -4.91
CA ILE A 128 10.51 -2.71 -5.83
C ILE A 128 10.58 -4.23 -5.88
N ARG A 129 10.57 -4.91 -4.74
CA ARG A 129 10.59 -6.36 -4.66
C ARG A 129 9.36 -7.00 -5.31
N VAL A 130 8.17 -6.39 -5.18
CA VAL A 130 6.98 -6.84 -5.92
C VAL A 130 7.22 -6.84 -7.43
N GLY A 131 7.76 -5.76 -7.98
CA GLY A 131 8.09 -5.67 -9.40
C GLY A 131 9.14 -6.69 -9.83
N GLU A 132 10.16 -6.92 -9.01
CA GLU A 132 11.18 -7.96 -9.26
C GLU A 132 10.54 -9.34 -9.30
N VAL A 133 9.71 -9.69 -8.32
CA VAL A 133 9.01 -11.00 -8.24
C VAL A 133 8.14 -11.25 -9.46
N GLN A 134 7.40 -10.22 -9.93
CA GLN A 134 6.63 -10.31 -11.17
C GLN A 134 7.53 -10.65 -12.37
N ALA A 135 8.62 -9.89 -12.53
CA ALA A 135 9.52 -10.02 -13.66
C ALA A 135 10.35 -11.32 -13.61
N GLU A 136 10.83 -11.73 -12.43
CA GLU A 136 11.53 -13.01 -12.21
C GLU A 136 10.67 -14.18 -12.66
N PHE A 137 9.40 -14.21 -12.23
CA PHE A 137 8.50 -15.30 -12.58
C PHE A 137 8.23 -15.34 -14.08
N ILE A 138 7.89 -14.18 -14.68
CA ILE A 138 7.55 -14.11 -16.09
C ILE A 138 8.78 -14.41 -16.98
N SER A 139 9.96 -13.87 -16.67
CA SER A 139 11.17 -14.13 -17.46
C SER A 139 11.64 -15.58 -17.34
N LYS A 140 11.34 -16.27 -16.25
CA LYS A 140 11.61 -17.70 -16.10
C LYS A 140 10.74 -18.56 -17.03
N ILE A 141 9.45 -18.25 -17.21
CA ILE A 141 8.52 -19.03 -18.05
C ILE A 141 8.46 -18.55 -19.49
N ARG A 142 8.91 -17.33 -19.77
CA ARG A 142 9.02 -16.72 -21.10
C ARG A 142 10.37 -15.98 -21.23
N PRO A 143 11.51 -16.69 -21.31
CA PRO A 143 12.84 -16.06 -21.28
C PRO A 143 13.15 -15.21 -22.52
N ARG A 144 12.29 -15.25 -23.53
CA ARG A 144 12.44 -14.51 -24.79
C ARG A 144 11.08 -14.05 -25.29
N GLY A 145 11.07 -12.92 -26.02
CA GLY A 145 9.86 -12.44 -26.70
C GLY A 145 9.54 -10.97 -26.45
N ASN A 146 8.34 -10.57 -26.86
CA ASN A 146 7.83 -9.22 -26.76
C ASN A 146 7.02 -9.06 -25.47
N TYR A 147 7.41 -8.13 -24.62
CA TYR A 147 6.76 -7.85 -23.37
C TYR A 147 5.98 -6.53 -23.43
N ALA A 148 4.81 -6.51 -22.82
CA ALA A 148 4.06 -5.30 -22.53
C ALA A 148 4.10 -5.02 -21.00
N LEU A 149 4.55 -3.82 -20.61
CA LEU A 149 4.56 -3.35 -19.24
C LEU A 149 3.43 -2.33 -19.08
N ILE A 150 2.40 -2.68 -18.28
CA ILE A 150 1.21 -1.87 -18.04
C ILE A 150 1.23 -1.44 -16.58
N GLY A 151 1.83 -0.28 -16.32
CA GLY A 151 1.97 0.27 -14.97
C GLY A 151 0.68 0.92 -14.47
N GLY A 152 0.56 1.07 -13.14
CA GLY A 152 -0.49 1.86 -12.51
C GLY A 152 -0.33 3.36 -12.74
N PRO A 153 -1.15 4.20 -12.09
CA PRO A 153 -1.14 5.65 -12.34
C PRO A 153 0.14 6.33 -11.85
N PRO A 154 0.66 7.32 -12.61
CA PRO A 154 1.94 7.97 -12.30
C PRO A 154 1.92 8.87 -11.06
N TYR A 155 0.72 9.22 -10.55
CA TYR A 155 0.56 9.98 -9.30
C TYR A 155 0.68 9.09 -8.04
N ASP A 156 0.83 7.78 -8.22
CA ASP A 156 1.08 6.80 -7.17
C ASP A 156 2.54 6.31 -7.26
N ASN A 157 3.30 6.54 -6.20
CA ASN A 157 4.72 6.16 -6.17
C ASN A 157 4.94 4.65 -6.36
N ASN A 158 3.98 3.82 -5.93
CA ASN A 158 4.05 2.38 -6.11
C ASN A 158 4.19 1.98 -7.58
N SER A 159 3.51 2.69 -8.50
CA SER A 159 3.62 2.44 -9.94
C SER A 159 5.05 2.55 -10.45
N ARG A 160 5.80 3.56 -9.94
CA ARG A 160 7.20 3.79 -10.31
C ARG A 160 8.14 2.76 -9.69
N MET A 161 7.90 2.41 -8.41
CA MET A 161 8.70 1.38 -7.71
C MET A 161 8.53 0.01 -8.36
N LEU A 162 7.31 -0.40 -8.72
CA LEU A 162 7.04 -1.63 -9.46
C LEU A 162 7.82 -1.66 -10.78
N TYR A 163 7.77 -0.57 -11.54
CA TYR A 163 8.49 -0.48 -12.81
C TYR A 163 10.01 -0.60 -12.62
N VAL A 164 10.57 0.06 -11.60
CA VAL A 164 12.00 -0.06 -11.28
C VAL A 164 12.34 -1.52 -10.96
N GLY A 165 11.57 -2.19 -10.12
CA GLY A 165 11.76 -3.61 -9.80
C GLY A 165 11.66 -4.50 -11.04
N GLN A 166 10.67 -4.29 -11.90
CA GLN A 166 10.53 -5.03 -13.15
C GLN A 166 11.79 -4.87 -14.02
N MET A 167 12.29 -3.64 -14.16
CA MET A 167 13.47 -3.37 -15.00
C MET A 167 14.78 -3.86 -14.36
N ASN A 168 14.90 -3.90 -13.03
CA ASN A 168 16.05 -4.53 -12.35
C ASN A 168 16.27 -5.97 -12.87
N ILE A 169 15.18 -6.69 -13.12
CA ILE A 169 15.24 -8.08 -13.60
C ILE A 169 15.28 -8.18 -15.13
N LEU A 170 14.49 -7.37 -15.82
CA LEU A 170 14.34 -7.49 -17.28
C LEU A 170 15.50 -6.84 -18.08
N GLN A 171 16.15 -5.82 -17.52
CA GLN A 171 17.18 -5.07 -18.23
C GLN A 171 18.31 -5.94 -18.82
N PRO A 172 18.88 -6.92 -18.09
CA PRO A 172 19.90 -7.80 -18.66
C PRO A 172 19.41 -8.63 -19.87
N PHE A 173 18.14 -9.05 -19.88
CA PHE A 173 17.54 -9.78 -21.01
C PHE A 173 17.31 -8.86 -22.21
N VAL A 174 16.93 -7.61 -21.94
CA VAL A 174 16.75 -6.58 -22.98
C VAL A 174 18.10 -6.26 -23.66
N GLU A 175 19.15 -6.10 -22.88
CA GLU A 175 20.52 -5.82 -23.39
C GLU A 175 21.08 -6.95 -24.26
N ARG A 176 20.74 -8.22 -23.92
CA ARG A 176 21.09 -9.37 -24.75
C ARG A 176 20.18 -9.59 -25.95
N GLY A 177 19.13 -8.76 -26.11
CA GLY A 177 18.15 -8.89 -27.20
C GLY A 177 17.23 -10.11 -27.06
N GLU A 178 17.17 -10.73 -25.89
CA GLU A 178 16.30 -11.88 -25.59
C GLU A 178 14.85 -11.45 -25.33
N ILE A 179 14.67 -10.34 -24.62
CA ILE A 179 13.38 -9.72 -24.35
C ILE A 179 13.33 -8.34 -24.99
N LYS A 180 12.22 -8.04 -25.66
CA LYS A 180 11.91 -6.70 -26.15
C LYS A 180 10.74 -6.14 -25.37
N VAL A 181 10.92 -5.02 -24.66
CA VAL A 181 9.81 -4.24 -24.13
C VAL A 181 9.13 -3.51 -25.29
N ALA A 182 8.19 -4.21 -25.92
CA ALA A 182 7.52 -3.75 -27.14
C ALA A 182 6.42 -2.70 -26.85
N TYR A 183 5.91 -2.68 -25.64
CA TYR A 183 4.93 -1.71 -25.19
C TYR A 183 5.17 -1.36 -23.71
N ARG A 184 5.06 -0.07 -23.36
CA ARG A 184 5.12 0.42 -22.00
C ARG A 184 4.23 1.63 -21.83
N GLN A 185 3.28 1.55 -20.90
CA GLN A 185 2.38 2.65 -20.61
C GLN A 185 1.90 2.63 -19.15
N PHE A 186 1.75 3.80 -18.57
CA PHE A 186 1.09 3.97 -17.27
C PHE A 186 -0.40 4.25 -17.45
N ALA A 187 -1.21 3.62 -16.61
CA ALA A 187 -2.66 3.78 -16.58
C ALA A 187 -3.08 5.10 -15.92
N LYS A 188 -4.34 5.48 -16.09
CA LYS A 188 -4.93 6.63 -15.40
C LYS A 188 -5.46 6.25 -14.01
N SER A 189 -5.82 4.98 -13.81
CA SER A 189 -6.31 4.41 -12.55
C SER A 189 -5.94 2.93 -12.46
N TRP A 190 -6.08 2.34 -11.26
CA TRP A 190 -5.80 0.93 -10.99
C TRP A 190 -6.97 0.00 -11.36
N THR A 191 -7.69 0.26 -12.45
CA THR A 191 -8.93 -0.41 -12.81
C THR A 191 -8.79 -1.42 -13.94
N ALA A 192 -9.73 -2.37 -13.99
CA ALA A 192 -9.80 -3.35 -15.07
C ALA A 192 -10.02 -2.69 -16.44
N ASP A 193 -10.79 -1.59 -16.50
CA ASP A 193 -11.04 -0.87 -17.76
C ASP A 193 -9.77 -0.24 -18.32
N GLU A 194 -8.91 0.33 -17.47
CA GLU A 194 -7.60 0.84 -17.89
C GLU A 194 -6.65 -0.30 -18.31
N GLY A 195 -6.65 -1.41 -17.56
CA GLY A 195 -5.91 -2.62 -17.95
C GLY A 195 -6.35 -3.15 -19.32
N TYR A 196 -7.65 -3.23 -19.54
CA TYR A 196 -8.23 -3.63 -20.86
C TYR A 196 -7.82 -2.68 -21.98
N ARG A 197 -7.99 -1.38 -21.77
CA ARG A 197 -7.65 -0.35 -22.76
C ARG A 197 -6.17 -0.42 -23.17
N LEU A 198 -5.27 -0.51 -22.20
CA LEU A 198 -3.83 -0.56 -22.46
C LEU A 198 -3.38 -1.89 -23.05
N ALA A 199 -3.94 -3.02 -22.61
CA ALA A 199 -3.67 -4.32 -23.18
C ALA A 199 -4.13 -4.37 -24.65
N LYS A 200 -5.34 -3.87 -24.96
CA LYS A 200 -5.82 -3.77 -26.33
C LYS A 200 -4.91 -2.90 -27.19
N THR A 201 -4.49 -1.73 -26.69
CA THR A 201 -3.53 -0.87 -27.41
C THR A 201 -2.19 -1.57 -27.65
N SER A 202 -1.70 -2.35 -26.66
CA SER A 202 -0.46 -3.11 -26.81
C SER A 202 -0.58 -4.18 -27.90
N LEU A 203 -1.70 -4.91 -27.96
CA LEU A 203 -1.97 -5.92 -28.98
C LEU A 203 -2.07 -5.30 -30.38
N ASP A 204 -2.79 -4.19 -30.51
CA ASP A 204 -2.94 -3.51 -31.79
C ASP A 204 -1.59 -2.96 -32.30
N SER A 205 -0.78 -2.32 -31.43
CA SER A 205 0.53 -1.76 -31.78
C SER A 205 1.59 -2.80 -32.11
N THR A 206 1.45 -4.02 -31.60
CA THR A 206 2.38 -5.13 -31.84
C THR A 206 1.87 -6.15 -32.86
N SER A 207 0.74 -5.89 -33.52
CA SER A 207 0.05 -6.85 -34.41
C SER A 207 -0.21 -8.19 -33.72
N ASN A 208 -0.65 -8.14 -32.46
CA ASN A 208 -0.90 -9.27 -31.56
C ASN A 208 0.33 -10.13 -31.23
N LYS A 209 1.55 -9.60 -31.42
CA LYS A 209 2.80 -10.30 -31.13
C LYS A 209 3.29 -9.89 -29.73
N VAL A 210 2.61 -10.34 -28.69
CA VAL A 210 2.96 -10.15 -27.29
C VAL A 210 3.08 -11.52 -26.62
N ASP A 211 4.20 -11.79 -25.96
CA ASP A 211 4.48 -13.06 -25.29
C ASP A 211 4.19 -12.98 -23.78
N ALA A 212 4.29 -11.78 -23.20
CA ALA A 212 4.00 -11.53 -21.80
C ALA A 212 3.43 -10.13 -21.55
N ILE A 213 2.53 -10.02 -20.57
CA ILE A 213 2.00 -8.74 -20.07
C ILE A 213 2.24 -8.70 -18.55
N ILE A 214 3.00 -7.71 -18.08
CA ILE A 214 3.16 -7.45 -16.65
C ILE A 214 2.27 -6.27 -16.30
N CYS A 215 1.20 -6.54 -15.54
CA CYS A 215 0.23 -5.56 -15.08
C CYS A 215 0.59 -5.02 -13.69
N GLY A 216 0.27 -3.76 -13.47
CA GLY A 216 0.52 -3.10 -12.20
C GLY A 216 -0.24 -3.73 -11.02
N ASN A 217 -1.45 -4.28 -11.26
CA ASN A 217 -2.22 -5.02 -10.25
C ASN A 217 -3.15 -6.06 -10.90
N ASP A 218 -3.86 -6.80 -10.07
CA ASP A 218 -4.77 -7.87 -10.48
C ASP A 218 -6.03 -7.35 -11.19
N ALA A 219 -6.59 -6.22 -10.78
CA ALA A 219 -7.70 -5.60 -11.51
C ALA A 219 -7.31 -5.29 -12.96
N MET A 220 -6.12 -4.73 -13.18
CA MET A 220 -5.60 -4.46 -14.53
C MET A 220 -5.30 -5.75 -15.29
N ALA A 221 -4.82 -6.80 -14.60
CA ALA A 221 -4.60 -8.12 -15.19
C ALA A 221 -5.91 -8.74 -15.69
N MET A 222 -7.02 -8.58 -14.94
CA MET A 222 -8.36 -8.99 -15.42
C MET A 222 -8.76 -8.28 -16.71
N GLY A 223 -8.48 -6.99 -16.80
CA GLY A 223 -8.67 -6.22 -18.03
C GLY A 223 -7.85 -6.75 -19.21
N ALA A 224 -6.58 -7.08 -18.96
CA ALA A 224 -5.69 -7.65 -19.96
C ALA A 224 -6.16 -9.04 -20.43
N ILE A 225 -6.64 -9.89 -19.53
CA ILE A 225 -7.22 -11.20 -19.85
C ILE A 225 -8.43 -11.02 -20.78
N LYS A 226 -9.31 -10.06 -20.48
CA LYS A 226 -10.47 -9.74 -21.36
C LYS A 226 -10.03 -9.34 -22.78
N ALA A 227 -9.01 -8.47 -22.90
CA ALA A 227 -8.50 -8.05 -24.20
C ALA A 227 -7.88 -9.23 -24.99
N LEU A 228 -7.13 -10.12 -24.31
CA LEU A 228 -6.56 -11.32 -24.91
C LEU A 228 -7.64 -12.30 -25.38
N LYS A 229 -8.70 -12.47 -24.60
CA LYS A 229 -9.84 -13.33 -24.95
C LYS A 229 -10.51 -12.88 -26.23
N GLU A 230 -10.71 -11.59 -26.44
CA GLU A 230 -11.29 -11.03 -27.68
C GLU A 230 -10.43 -11.32 -28.93
N LYS A 231 -9.13 -11.55 -28.75
CA LYS A 231 -8.18 -11.88 -29.81
C LYS A 231 -7.87 -13.40 -29.93
N GLY A 232 -8.51 -14.24 -29.11
CA GLY A 232 -8.22 -15.70 -29.09
C GLY A 232 -6.83 -16.03 -28.54
N LEU A 233 -6.26 -15.16 -27.70
CA LEU A 233 -4.93 -15.28 -27.08
C LEU A 233 -4.97 -15.61 -25.59
N GLU A 234 -6.16 -15.86 -25.03
CA GLU A 234 -6.35 -16.28 -23.64
C GLU A 234 -5.53 -17.54 -23.36
N GLY A 235 -4.80 -17.56 -22.23
CA GLY A 235 -3.92 -18.68 -21.84
C GLY A 235 -2.61 -18.83 -22.66
N LYS A 236 -2.43 -18.05 -23.74
CA LYS A 236 -1.22 -18.11 -24.60
C LYS A 236 -0.16 -17.09 -24.21
N VAL A 237 -0.58 -15.96 -23.66
CA VAL A 237 0.28 -14.86 -23.21
C VAL A 237 0.45 -14.97 -21.69
N ALA A 238 1.70 -14.91 -21.20
CA ALA A 238 1.97 -14.95 -19.77
C ALA A 238 1.53 -13.63 -19.12
N ILE A 239 0.83 -13.69 -18.00
CA ILE A 239 0.33 -12.50 -17.30
C ILE A 239 0.79 -12.51 -15.84
N ALA A 240 1.34 -11.36 -15.39
CA ALA A 240 1.58 -11.09 -13.98
C ALA A 240 0.67 -9.98 -13.47
N GLY A 241 0.21 -10.12 -12.21
CA GLY A 241 -0.48 -9.10 -11.42
C GLY A 241 0.11 -8.97 -10.03
N GLN A 242 -0.59 -8.28 -9.14
CA GLN A 242 -0.35 -8.25 -7.68
C GLN A 242 -1.67 -8.05 -6.95
N ASP A 243 -1.68 -8.28 -5.65
CA ASP A 243 -2.72 -8.21 -4.63
C ASP A 243 -3.37 -9.57 -4.31
N ALA A 244 -3.20 -10.58 -5.15
CA ALA A 244 -3.76 -11.94 -4.98
C ALA A 244 -5.30 -11.93 -4.81
N ASP A 245 -5.98 -11.10 -5.60
CA ASP A 245 -7.44 -11.00 -5.59
C ASP A 245 -8.08 -12.35 -5.97
N LEU A 246 -9.15 -12.74 -5.27
CA LEU A 246 -9.80 -14.03 -5.48
C LEU A 246 -10.20 -14.30 -6.95
N PRO A 247 -10.74 -13.34 -7.72
CA PRO A 247 -10.99 -13.55 -9.15
C PRO A 247 -9.73 -13.89 -9.95
N ASN A 248 -8.58 -13.31 -9.59
CA ASN A 248 -7.30 -13.54 -10.26
C ASN A 248 -6.68 -14.88 -9.87
N ILE A 249 -6.83 -15.30 -8.62
CA ILE A 249 -6.50 -16.67 -8.19
C ILE A 249 -7.26 -17.68 -9.05
N GLN A 250 -8.55 -17.47 -9.31
CA GLN A 250 -9.33 -18.32 -10.21
C GLN A 250 -8.82 -18.28 -11.66
N GLN A 251 -8.28 -17.15 -12.14
CA GLN A 251 -7.66 -17.08 -13.47
C GLN A 251 -6.32 -17.83 -13.52
N ILE A 252 -5.55 -17.83 -12.43
CA ILE A 252 -4.33 -18.65 -12.32
C ILE A 252 -4.68 -20.14 -12.42
N MET A 253 -5.69 -20.60 -11.68
CA MET A 253 -6.18 -21.98 -11.73
C MET A 253 -6.68 -22.39 -13.13
N LYS A 254 -7.18 -21.45 -13.93
CA LYS A 254 -7.62 -21.68 -15.32
C LYS A 254 -6.49 -21.54 -16.34
N GLY A 255 -5.27 -21.18 -15.94
CA GLY A 255 -4.14 -20.95 -16.82
C GLY A 255 -4.19 -19.62 -17.61
N ASN A 256 -5.10 -18.70 -17.28
CA ASN A 256 -5.24 -17.42 -17.96
C ASN A 256 -4.35 -16.31 -17.38
N GLN A 257 -3.90 -16.47 -16.13
CA GLN A 257 -2.88 -15.66 -15.48
C GLN A 257 -1.77 -16.57 -14.97
N SER A 258 -0.53 -16.14 -15.04
CA SER A 258 0.62 -16.98 -14.68
C SER A 258 1.03 -16.82 -13.22
N VAL A 259 0.92 -15.60 -12.71
CA VAL A 259 1.35 -15.25 -11.35
C VAL A 259 0.61 -14.00 -10.87
N THR A 260 0.35 -13.94 -9.59
CA THR A 260 0.10 -12.70 -8.86
C THR A 260 1.08 -12.57 -7.70
N VAL A 261 1.26 -11.38 -7.17
CA VAL A 261 2.11 -11.16 -5.98
C VAL A 261 1.22 -10.82 -4.80
N LEU A 262 1.22 -11.70 -3.80
CA LEU A 262 0.50 -11.50 -2.56
C LEU A 262 1.21 -10.44 -1.72
N LYS A 263 0.49 -9.42 -1.35
CA LYS A 263 0.84 -8.46 -0.30
C LYS A 263 0.19 -8.90 1.01
N ARG A 264 0.96 -9.06 2.07
CA ARG A 264 0.47 -9.48 3.39
C ARG A 264 -0.24 -8.31 4.09
N ILE A 265 -1.42 -7.93 3.57
CA ILE A 265 -2.15 -6.74 4.03
C ILE A 265 -2.53 -6.79 5.51
N LYS A 266 -2.84 -7.97 6.05
CA LYS A 266 -3.12 -8.15 7.47
C LYS A 266 -1.90 -7.83 8.33
N THR A 267 -0.73 -8.32 7.97
CA THR A 267 0.55 -8.01 8.65
C THR A 267 0.84 -6.51 8.53
N MET A 268 0.70 -5.93 7.34
CA MET A 268 0.93 -4.50 7.11
C MET A 268 -0.01 -3.62 7.96
N ALA A 269 -1.29 -3.96 8.02
CA ALA A 269 -2.28 -3.25 8.81
C ALA A 269 -1.99 -3.36 10.32
N SER A 270 -1.62 -4.55 10.81
CA SER A 270 -1.23 -4.74 12.22
C SER A 270 0.02 -3.95 12.57
N THR A 271 1.05 -3.96 11.71
CA THR A 271 2.28 -3.16 11.92
C THR A 271 1.97 -1.66 11.99
N ALA A 272 1.12 -1.15 11.09
CA ALA A 272 0.73 0.25 11.11
C ALA A 272 -0.10 0.61 12.35
N ALA A 273 -0.97 -0.30 12.82
CA ALA A 273 -1.78 -0.11 14.02
C ALA A 273 -0.91 -0.09 15.28
N GLU A 274 0.04 -1.02 15.43
CA GLU A 274 1.00 -1.05 16.53
C GLU A 274 1.81 0.25 16.58
N LEU A 275 2.38 0.65 15.45
CA LEU A 275 3.13 1.89 15.32
C LEU A 275 2.29 3.11 15.72
N ALA A 276 1.05 3.20 15.23
CA ALA A 276 0.14 4.30 15.56
C ALA A 276 -0.20 4.36 17.05
N ILE A 277 -0.42 3.21 17.70
CA ILE A 277 -0.72 3.14 19.13
C ILE A 277 0.49 3.56 19.97
N HIS A 278 1.70 3.09 19.62
CA HIS A 278 2.93 3.50 20.32
C HIS A 278 3.17 5.01 20.21
N LEU A 279 3.01 5.58 19.00
CA LEU A 279 3.13 7.01 18.78
C LEU A 279 2.09 7.81 19.58
N ALA A 280 0.83 7.37 19.59
CA ALA A 280 -0.25 8.02 20.33
C ALA A 280 -0.01 8.01 21.85
N LYS A 281 0.62 6.95 22.36
CA LYS A 281 1.00 6.82 23.79
C LYS A 281 2.34 7.46 24.11
N LYS A 282 3.08 7.96 23.12
CA LYS A 282 4.46 8.45 23.23
C LYS A 282 5.43 7.39 23.79
N GLU A 283 5.19 6.14 23.44
CA GLU A 283 6.01 4.99 23.78
C GLU A 283 7.09 4.74 22.71
N PRO A 284 8.18 4.06 23.04
CA PRO A 284 9.17 3.68 22.06
C PRO A 284 8.54 2.81 20.95
N VAL A 285 8.89 3.10 19.70
CA VAL A 285 8.48 2.29 18.56
C VAL A 285 9.47 1.18 18.28
N SER A 286 9.03 0.07 17.70
CA SER A 286 9.92 -1.00 17.26
C SER A 286 10.96 -0.46 16.25
N PRO A 287 12.19 -0.95 16.25
CA PRO A 287 13.19 -0.55 15.26
C PRO A 287 12.65 -0.81 13.84
N TYR A 288 12.77 0.18 12.98
CA TYR A 288 12.51 0.00 11.54
C TYR A 288 13.69 -0.72 10.89
N LEU A 289 13.39 -1.50 9.84
CA LEU A 289 14.41 -2.31 9.15
C LEU A 289 14.94 -1.63 7.88
N SER A 290 14.27 -0.57 7.40
CA SER A 290 14.59 0.08 6.14
C SER A 290 14.30 1.58 6.18
N THR A 291 14.83 2.29 5.21
CA THR A 291 14.48 3.69 4.92
C THR A 291 14.20 3.86 3.45
N ILE A 292 13.19 4.66 3.13
CA ILE A 292 12.83 5.00 1.75
C ILE A 292 12.93 6.52 1.56
N SER A 293 13.61 6.95 0.51
CA SER A 293 13.64 8.37 0.16
C SER A 293 12.30 8.82 -0.40
N ASN A 294 11.73 9.87 0.16
CA ASN A 294 10.52 10.50 -0.36
C ASN A 294 10.79 11.83 -1.09
N GLY A 295 12.06 12.11 -1.39
CA GLY A 295 12.50 13.35 -2.02
C GLY A 295 12.91 14.46 -1.05
N ASP A 296 12.40 14.46 0.18
CA ASP A 296 12.79 15.39 1.25
C ASP A 296 13.78 14.74 2.24
N ARG A 297 13.52 13.48 2.59
CA ARG A 297 14.29 12.76 3.60
C ARG A 297 14.27 11.25 3.39
N LEU A 298 15.14 10.56 4.13
CA LEU A 298 15.04 9.12 4.35
C LEU A 298 13.99 8.86 5.43
N VAL A 299 12.84 8.30 5.02
CA VAL A 299 11.72 8.01 5.90
C VAL A 299 11.91 6.64 6.56
N PRO A 300 11.86 6.55 7.90
CA PRO A 300 11.81 5.27 8.60
C PRO A 300 10.67 4.40 8.06
N SER A 301 10.98 3.18 7.60
CA SER A 301 10.04 2.37 6.84
C SER A 301 9.95 0.95 7.39
N TYR A 302 8.71 0.45 7.51
CA TYR A 302 8.38 -0.94 7.80
C TYR A 302 7.87 -1.57 6.52
N LEU A 303 8.72 -2.37 5.88
CA LEU A 303 8.41 -3.02 4.61
C LEU A 303 8.08 -4.49 4.87
N VAL A 304 6.89 -4.89 4.45
CA VAL A 304 6.39 -6.27 4.57
C VAL A 304 6.76 -7.05 3.31
N ASP A 305 7.11 -8.31 3.48
CA ASP A 305 7.49 -9.19 2.37
C ASP A 305 6.37 -9.40 1.35
N ALA A 306 6.78 -9.61 0.11
CA ALA A 306 5.93 -9.96 -1.03
C ALA A 306 6.18 -11.41 -1.46
N VAL A 307 5.12 -12.14 -1.81
CA VAL A 307 5.19 -13.56 -2.15
C VAL A 307 4.53 -13.82 -3.51
N ALA A 308 5.25 -14.50 -4.42
CA ALA A 308 4.67 -14.96 -5.68
C ALA A 308 3.62 -16.05 -5.43
N VAL A 309 2.42 -15.87 -6.00
CA VAL A 309 1.35 -16.87 -6.00
C VAL A 309 1.12 -17.34 -7.43
N ASN A 310 1.26 -18.63 -7.65
CA ASN A 310 1.10 -19.30 -8.93
C ASN A 310 0.38 -20.63 -8.73
N GLU A 311 0.05 -21.35 -9.79
CA GLU A 311 -0.66 -22.63 -9.73
C GLU A 311 -0.03 -23.63 -8.74
N GLY A 312 1.29 -23.62 -8.60
CA GLY A 312 2.02 -24.60 -7.75
C GLY A 312 1.96 -24.29 -6.24
N ASN A 313 1.50 -23.10 -5.82
CA ASN A 313 1.53 -22.72 -4.39
C ASN A 313 0.29 -22.00 -3.87
N ILE A 314 -0.79 -21.92 -4.65
CA ILE A 314 -2.04 -21.24 -4.27
C ILE A 314 -2.54 -21.68 -2.89
N GLU A 315 -2.67 -22.99 -2.67
CA GLU A 315 -3.26 -23.53 -1.43
C GLU A 315 -2.48 -23.12 -0.19
N MET A 316 -1.15 -23.20 -0.23
CA MET A 316 -0.29 -22.83 0.90
C MET A 316 -0.29 -21.31 1.17
N THR A 317 -0.39 -20.50 0.12
CA THR A 317 -0.16 -19.06 0.22
C THR A 317 -1.44 -18.31 0.60
N VAL A 318 -2.58 -18.68 -0.01
CA VAL A 318 -3.87 -18.05 0.26
C VAL A 318 -4.44 -18.50 1.61
N ALA A 319 -4.28 -19.76 1.99
CA ALA A 319 -4.71 -20.27 3.29
C ALA A 319 -3.96 -19.60 4.47
N ALA A 320 -2.67 -19.28 4.29
CA ALA A 320 -1.86 -18.65 5.34
C ALA A 320 -2.32 -17.22 5.70
N GLU A 321 -2.99 -16.52 4.80
CA GLU A 321 -3.51 -15.16 5.04
C GLU A 321 -4.93 -15.14 5.60
N GLY A 322 -5.61 -16.27 5.66
CA GLY A 322 -6.98 -16.39 6.21
C GLY A 322 -8.04 -15.73 5.33
N ASN A 323 -7.84 -15.73 4.02
CA ASN A 323 -8.78 -15.26 3.00
C ASN A 323 -9.72 -16.38 2.54
#